data_dcfb17807d6873b7d286c31a10860db2
#
_entry.id   dcfb17807d6873b7d286c31a10860db2
#
_cell.length_a   1.000
_cell.length_b   1.000
_cell.length_c   1.000
_cell.angle_alpha   90.00
_cell.angle_beta   90.00
_cell.angle_gamma   90.00
#
_symmetry.space_group_name_H-M   'P 1'
#
loop_
_entity.id
_entity.type
_entity.pdbx_description
1 polymer ?
#
loop_
_entity_poly.entity_id
_entity_poly.type
_entity_poly.pdbx_seq_one_letter_code
_entity_poly.pdbx_strand_id
1 'polypeptide(L)'
;IAFKKEKEKKLQRRIAEERRHAEEKRRREAAEAKRRKEELRRKLAAQVNREREKLKTHATFLKRQVATNIVSNSTLAQALVPVVKSLEGGISSNDLSVLEVLNRTASDAIKEHGLVKQYTEVQNLMAMAQAAQRNQAEAQKVKKEEEKRLAAKKNAAALVAAKRAKERAALKKREDAFAKRQEKHRYDIAVIIGNRNYTGGTPRVDFAHNDAGKMKQFVIHQLGYRTGNVLELRDTTKAQLEAVFGNTKTHKGKLNNWVRPRKSSVIVFYSGHGTPGLTDRRGYLLPVDADPNLVELNGYPVDTLYKNLNKIPAKSITVYLDACFSGDSPRGMIIRSTSGISVQPIIPKKSGNLTILTAARGDQFASWDEKAKLGLFTRYLLDALKGAADGVGYGNRDRKVTVAEVKKYLSDEMTYQARRLYSRVQNSTVKGKPNRVLSVY
;
A
#
# COMPACT_ATOMS: atom_id res chain seq x y z
N ILE A 1 -18.93 -46.17 -13.50
CA ILE A 1 -19.40 -45.96 -12.11
C ILE A 1 -19.15 -44.50 -11.70
N ALA A 2 -17.98 -43.90 -11.97
CA ALA A 2 -17.64 -42.52 -11.62
C ALA A 2 -18.58 -41.46 -12.24
N PHE A 3 -18.92 -41.59 -13.54
CA PHE A 3 -19.80 -40.66 -14.28
C PHE A 3 -21.24 -40.65 -13.74
N LYS A 4 -21.74 -41.79 -13.26
CA LYS A 4 -23.08 -41.89 -12.63
C LYS A 4 -23.15 -41.18 -11.30
N LYS A 5 -22.10 -41.30 -10.47
CA LYS A 5 -21.99 -40.60 -9.19
C LYS A 5 -21.88 -39.07 -9.34
N GLU A 6 -21.21 -38.60 -10.37
CA GLU A 6 -21.09 -37.15 -10.64
C GLU A 6 -22.41 -36.53 -11.10
N LYS A 7 -23.17 -37.22 -11.94
CA LYS A 7 -24.50 -36.79 -12.37
C LYS A 7 -25.50 -36.72 -11.20
N GLU A 8 -25.43 -37.69 -10.30
CA GLU A 8 -26.25 -37.75 -9.08
C GLU A 8 -25.91 -36.62 -8.10
N LYS A 9 -24.63 -36.28 -7.94
CA LYS A 9 -24.16 -35.18 -7.12
C LYS A 9 -24.56 -33.80 -7.68
N LYS A 10 -24.59 -33.64 -9.00
CA LYS A 10 -25.13 -32.46 -9.71
C LYS A 10 -26.63 -32.29 -9.51
N LEU A 11 -27.39 -33.38 -9.60
CA LEU A 11 -28.83 -33.36 -9.35
C LEU A 11 -29.16 -32.98 -7.91
N GLN A 12 -28.50 -33.58 -6.95
CA GLN A 12 -28.64 -33.26 -5.52
C GLN A 12 -28.36 -31.77 -5.21
N ARG A 13 -27.36 -31.19 -5.86
CA ARG A 13 -27.06 -29.76 -5.69
C ARG A 13 -28.19 -28.88 -6.25
N ARG A 14 -28.75 -29.18 -7.42
CA ARG A 14 -29.87 -28.44 -7.99
C ARG A 14 -31.13 -28.51 -7.12
N ILE A 15 -31.47 -29.69 -6.58
CA ILE A 15 -32.62 -29.88 -5.69
C ILE A 15 -32.40 -29.07 -4.38
N ALA A 16 -31.18 -29.02 -3.87
CA ALA A 16 -30.86 -28.23 -2.67
C ALA A 16 -30.95 -26.72 -2.91
N GLU A 17 -30.55 -26.24 -4.09
CA GLU A 17 -30.70 -24.84 -4.50
C GLU A 17 -32.18 -24.45 -4.68
N GLU A 18 -32.96 -25.27 -5.35
CA GLU A 18 -34.41 -25.02 -5.52
C GLU A 18 -35.14 -24.98 -4.17
N ARG A 19 -34.82 -25.86 -3.24
CA ARG A 19 -35.37 -25.83 -1.88
C ARG A 19 -35.00 -24.55 -1.13
N ARG A 20 -33.75 -24.10 -1.23
CA ARG A 20 -33.30 -22.82 -0.61
C ARG A 20 -34.05 -21.63 -1.17
N HIS A 21 -34.22 -21.55 -2.49
CA HIS A 21 -34.99 -20.49 -3.16
C HIS A 21 -36.47 -20.49 -2.76
N ALA A 22 -37.10 -21.67 -2.67
CA ALA A 22 -38.48 -21.78 -2.20
C ALA A 22 -38.67 -21.36 -0.74
N GLU A 23 -37.73 -21.73 0.13
CA GLU A 23 -37.74 -21.32 1.55
C GLU A 23 -37.51 -19.79 1.71
N GLU A 24 -36.58 -19.22 0.96
CA GLU A 24 -36.33 -17.78 0.97
C GLU A 24 -37.55 -16.99 0.47
N LYS A 25 -38.22 -17.44 -0.58
CA LYS A 25 -39.45 -16.84 -1.07
C LYS A 25 -40.56 -16.85 0.00
N ARG A 26 -40.77 -18.00 0.67
CA ARG A 26 -41.75 -18.11 1.78
C ARG A 26 -41.42 -17.18 2.93
N ARG A 27 -40.12 -17.03 3.29
CA ARG A 27 -39.70 -16.08 4.35
C ARG A 27 -39.96 -14.62 3.96
N ARG A 28 -39.76 -14.25 2.69
CA ARG A 28 -40.05 -12.90 2.17
C ARG A 28 -41.54 -12.59 2.22
N GLU A 29 -42.37 -13.53 1.74
CA GLU A 29 -43.85 -13.40 1.74
C GLU A 29 -44.40 -13.27 3.19
N ALA A 30 -43.92 -14.10 4.11
CA ALA A 30 -44.30 -14.02 5.55
C ALA A 30 -43.88 -12.70 6.20
N ALA A 31 -42.68 -12.19 5.89
CA ALA A 31 -42.21 -10.90 6.39
C ALA A 31 -43.03 -9.72 5.84
N GLU A 32 -43.44 -9.77 4.56
CA GLU A 32 -44.29 -8.75 3.94
C GLU A 32 -45.72 -8.77 4.53
N ALA A 33 -46.30 -9.94 4.71
CA ALA A 33 -47.61 -10.07 5.38
C ALA A 33 -47.58 -9.51 6.81
N LYS A 34 -46.49 -9.79 7.56
CA LYS A 34 -46.32 -9.22 8.91
C LYS A 34 -46.21 -7.68 8.89
N ARG A 35 -45.47 -7.13 7.92
CA ARG A 35 -45.36 -5.66 7.76
C ARG A 35 -46.71 -5.01 7.43
N ARG A 36 -47.48 -5.60 6.47
CA ARG A 36 -48.82 -5.10 6.13
C ARG A 36 -49.79 -5.11 7.33
N LYS A 37 -49.76 -6.18 8.12
CA LYS A 37 -50.60 -6.27 9.34
C LYS A 37 -50.21 -5.22 10.39
N GLU A 38 -48.93 -4.97 10.57
CA GLU A 38 -48.45 -3.94 11.51
C GLU A 38 -48.77 -2.52 11.03
N GLU A 39 -48.67 -2.24 9.74
CA GLU A 39 -49.04 -0.97 9.14
C GLU A 39 -50.55 -0.68 9.31
N LEU A 40 -51.41 -1.70 9.10
CA LEU A 40 -52.85 -1.57 9.30
C LEU A 40 -53.18 -1.27 10.76
N ARG A 41 -52.51 -1.97 11.72
CA ARG A 41 -52.67 -1.68 13.17
C ARG A 41 -52.25 -0.24 13.49
N ARG A 42 -51.18 0.26 12.94
CA ARG A 42 -50.74 1.65 13.15
C ARG A 42 -51.75 2.66 12.60
N LYS A 43 -52.33 2.41 11.41
CA LYS A 43 -53.35 3.27 10.81
C LYS A 43 -54.60 3.32 11.67
N LEU A 44 -55.10 2.17 12.16
CA LEU A 44 -56.27 2.11 13.04
C LEU A 44 -56.00 2.81 14.37
N ALA A 45 -54.86 2.56 15.01
CA ALA A 45 -54.50 3.24 16.25
C ALA A 45 -54.42 4.77 16.09
N ALA A 46 -53.91 5.23 14.92
CA ALA A 46 -53.89 6.68 14.63
C ALA A 46 -55.29 7.28 14.46
N GLN A 47 -56.25 6.54 13.86
CA GLN A 47 -57.64 6.97 13.75
C GLN A 47 -58.30 7.06 15.12
N VAL A 48 -58.19 6.01 15.95
CA VAL A 48 -58.70 5.99 17.32
C VAL A 48 -58.16 7.18 18.12
N ASN A 49 -56.87 7.47 18.01
CA ASN A 49 -56.30 8.62 18.72
C ASN A 49 -56.84 9.97 18.22
N ARG A 50 -57.07 10.14 16.91
CA ARG A 50 -57.64 11.37 16.35
C ARG A 50 -59.07 11.60 16.87
N GLU A 51 -59.92 10.59 16.82
CA GLU A 51 -61.28 10.71 17.28
C GLU A 51 -61.37 10.96 18.81
N ARG A 52 -60.44 10.34 19.58
CA ARG A 52 -60.33 10.61 21.02
C ARG A 52 -59.91 12.06 21.32
N GLU A 53 -58.98 12.64 20.60
CA GLU A 53 -58.56 14.04 20.78
C GLU A 53 -59.67 15.02 20.39
N LYS A 54 -60.46 14.72 19.33
CA LYS A 54 -61.65 15.50 19.01
C LYS A 54 -62.68 15.45 20.16
N LEU A 55 -62.94 14.26 20.71
CA LEU A 55 -63.88 14.06 21.80
C LEU A 55 -63.47 14.84 23.05
N LYS A 56 -62.16 14.82 23.39
CA LYS A 56 -61.63 15.64 24.50
C LYS A 56 -61.86 17.13 24.27
N THR A 57 -61.68 17.59 23.03
CA THR A 57 -61.89 18.99 22.67
C THR A 57 -63.35 19.38 22.83
N HIS A 58 -64.29 18.56 22.34
CA HIS A 58 -65.75 18.76 22.52
C HIS A 58 -66.14 18.75 23.97
N ALA A 59 -65.71 17.73 24.71
CA ALA A 59 -66.01 17.60 26.15
C ALA A 59 -65.55 18.82 26.99
N THR A 60 -64.29 19.25 26.71
CA THR A 60 -63.70 20.42 27.40
C THR A 60 -64.44 21.70 27.09
N PHE A 61 -64.82 21.91 25.82
CA PHE A 61 -65.59 23.08 25.42
C PHE A 61 -67.00 23.09 26.11
N LEU A 62 -67.78 22.00 25.98
CA LEU A 62 -69.08 21.90 26.54
C LEU A 62 -69.11 21.99 28.08
N LYS A 63 -68.07 21.34 28.71
CA LYS A 63 -67.89 21.48 30.18
C LYS A 63 -67.65 22.91 30.60
N ARG A 64 -66.88 23.69 29.82
CA ARG A 64 -66.68 25.12 30.06
C ARG A 64 -67.97 25.90 29.88
N GLN A 65 -68.80 25.60 28.89
CA GLN A 65 -70.10 26.21 28.69
C GLN A 65 -71.08 25.94 29.88
N VAL A 66 -71.12 24.68 30.38
CA VAL A 66 -71.86 24.33 31.59
C VAL A 66 -71.39 25.17 32.77
N ALA A 67 -70.07 25.22 33.04
CA ALA A 67 -69.51 25.96 34.19
C ALA A 67 -69.79 27.44 34.10
N THR A 68 -69.75 28.06 32.91
CA THR A 68 -70.00 29.49 32.71
C THR A 68 -71.51 29.84 32.93
N ASN A 69 -72.44 28.92 32.62
CA ASN A 69 -73.85 29.15 32.64
C ASN A 69 -74.56 28.59 33.91
N ILE A 70 -73.83 27.82 34.75
CA ILE A 70 -74.37 27.19 35.97
C ILE A 70 -74.84 28.25 37.02
N VAL A 71 -74.15 29.38 37.11
CA VAL A 71 -74.43 30.49 38.04
C VAL A 71 -75.72 31.18 37.69
N SER A 72 -76.17 31.19 36.45
CA SER A 72 -77.43 31.82 35.98
C SER A 72 -78.64 30.89 35.96
N ASN A 73 -78.45 29.62 36.41
CA ASN A 73 -79.52 28.59 36.43
C ASN A 73 -80.18 28.40 35.06
N SER A 74 -79.37 28.50 33.97
CA SER A 74 -79.90 28.53 32.60
C SER A 74 -80.27 27.12 32.11
N THR A 75 -81.34 27.06 31.33
CA THR A 75 -81.79 25.86 30.60
C THR A 75 -80.69 25.23 29.79
N LEU A 76 -79.74 26.04 29.32
CA LEU A 76 -78.57 25.61 28.59
C LEU A 76 -77.61 24.69 29.41
N ALA A 77 -77.35 25.12 30.68
CA ALA A 77 -76.48 24.31 31.54
C ALA A 77 -77.13 22.95 31.85
N GLN A 78 -78.44 22.94 32.12
CA GLN A 78 -79.21 21.72 32.41
C GLN A 78 -79.24 20.76 31.21
N ALA A 79 -79.37 21.28 29.98
CA ALA A 79 -79.35 20.49 28.74
C ALA A 79 -78.00 19.90 28.44
N LEU A 80 -76.88 20.58 28.72
CA LEU A 80 -75.51 20.13 28.36
C LEU A 80 -74.90 19.18 29.39
N VAL A 81 -75.35 19.18 30.68
CA VAL A 81 -74.78 18.29 31.73
C VAL A 81 -74.77 16.80 31.33
N PRO A 82 -75.91 16.21 30.89
CA PRO A 82 -75.94 14.80 30.51
C PRO A 82 -75.06 14.50 29.32
N VAL A 83 -74.96 15.42 28.35
CA VAL A 83 -74.07 15.29 27.17
C VAL A 83 -72.62 15.25 27.65
N VAL A 84 -72.16 16.21 28.44
CA VAL A 84 -70.80 16.25 28.96
C VAL A 84 -70.41 14.95 29.71
N LYS A 85 -71.32 14.46 30.58
CA LYS A 85 -71.13 13.23 31.34
C LYS A 85 -70.93 12.00 30.40
N SER A 86 -71.71 11.91 29.34
CA SER A 86 -71.63 10.86 28.35
C SER A 86 -70.25 10.93 27.58
N LEU A 87 -69.83 12.13 27.16
CA LEU A 87 -68.56 12.34 26.49
C LEU A 87 -67.36 11.97 27.39
N GLU A 88 -67.37 12.42 28.64
CA GLU A 88 -66.27 12.10 29.59
C GLU A 88 -66.17 10.60 29.86
N GLY A 89 -67.29 9.87 29.96
CA GLY A 89 -67.29 8.40 30.08
C GLY A 89 -66.71 7.68 28.89
N GLY A 90 -66.80 8.24 27.67
CA GLY A 90 -66.33 7.65 26.46
C GLY A 90 -64.88 7.99 26.04
N ILE A 91 -64.20 8.96 26.66
CA ILE A 91 -62.87 9.42 26.30
C ILE A 91 -61.83 8.28 26.36
N SER A 92 -61.99 7.35 27.28
CA SER A 92 -61.09 6.20 27.46
C SER A 92 -61.31 5.04 26.45
N SER A 93 -62.37 5.11 25.65
CA SER A 93 -62.69 4.06 24.68
C SER A 93 -61.59 3.87 23.65
N ASN A 94 -61.32 2.61 23.31
CA ASN A 94 -60.46 2.22 22.19
C ASN A 94 -61.26 1.79 20.93
N ASP A 95 -62.59 1.84 21.04
CA ASP A 95 -63.48 1.52 19.93
C ASP A 95 -63.74 2.78 19.10
N LEU A 96 -63.38 2.72 17.81
CA LEU A 96 -63.51 3.84 16.90
C LEU A 96 -64.97 4.26 16.73
N SER A 97 -65.89 3.28 16.63
CA SER A 97 -67.31 3.51 16.40
C SER A 97 -67.96 4.26 17.56
N VAL A 98 -67.57 3.93 18.80
CA VAL A 98 -68.04 4.62 20.01
C VAL A 98 -67.55 6.09 20.02
N LEU A 99 -66.26 6.31 19.68
CA LEU A 99 -65.71 7.66 19.64
C LEU A 99 -66.36 8.52 18.54
N GLU A 100 -66.68 7.95 17.40
CA GLU A 100 -67.39 8.63 16.29
C GLU A 100 -68.81 9.02 16.67
N VAL A 101 -69.55 8.11 17.30
CA VAL A 101 -70.91 8.42 17.81
C VAL A 101 -70.93 9.56 18.83
N LEU A 102 -70.03 9.47 19.83
CA LEU A 102 -69.92 10.51 20.86
C LEU A 102 -69.48 11.86 20.27
N ASN A 103 -68.56 11.87 19.28
CA ASN A 103 -68.23 13.12 18.61
C ASN A 103 -69.41 13.72 17.82
N ARG A 104 -70.25 12.90 17.24
CA ARG A 104 -71.45 13.32 16.52
C ARG A 104 -72.47 13.95 17.56
N THR A 105 -72.71 13.24 18.64
CA THR A 105 -73.57 13.74 19.75
C THR A 105 -73.10 15.11 20.27
N ALA A 106 -71.83 15.29 20.48
CA ALA A 106 -71.24 16.55 20.92
C ALA A 106 -71.44 17.67 19.88
N SER A 107 -71.21 17.35 18.62
CA SER A 107 -71.39 18.30 17.49
C SER A 107 -72.84 18.74 17.32
N ASP A 108 -73.75 17.79 17.48
CA ASP A 108 -75.22 18.13 17.43
C ASP A 108 -75.61 19.01 18.58
N ALA A 109 -75.20 18.73 19.83
CA ALA A 109 -75.44 19.57 20.96
C ALA A 109 -74.88 21.02 20.80
N ILE A 110 -73.68 21.14 20.21
CA ILE A 110 -73.12 22.47 19.91
C ILE A 110 -73.97 23.23 18.89
N LYS A 111 -74.54 22.57 17.89
CA LYS A 111 -75.45 23.18 16.91
C LYS A 111 -76.78 23.57 17.47
N GLU A 112 -77.43 22.63 18.17
CA GLU A 112 -78.81 22.82 18.78
C GLU A 112 -78.85 23.98 19.78
N HIS A 113 -77.76 24.19 20.49
CA HIS A 113 -77.68 25.27 21.47
C HIS A 113 -76.97 26.53 20.95
N GLY A 114 -76.79 26.70 19.67
CA GLY A 114 -76.24 27.90 19.00
C GLY A 114 -74.78 28.24 19.36
N LEU A 115 -74.00 27.23 19.80
CA LEU A 115 -72.61 27.40 20.28
C LEU A 115 -71.55 27.31 19.20
N VAL A 116 -71.99 27.20 17.95
CA VAL A 116 -71.07 26.93 16.80
C VAL A 116 -69.98 28.01 16.67
N LYS A 117 -70.36 29.29 16.80
CA LYS A 117 -69.43 30.41 16.68
C LYS A 117 -68.34 30.37 17.78
N GLN A 118 -68.71 30.21 19.02
CA GLN A 118 -67.78 30.14 20.16
C GLN A 118 -66.90 28.91 20.09
N TYR A 119 -67.45 27.77 19.64
CA TYR A 119 -66.67 26.56 19.42
C TYR A 119 -65.59 26.72 18.31
N THR A 120 -65.97 27.37 17.21
CA THR A 120 -65.06 27.68 16.13
C THR A 120 -63.93 28.62 16.57
N GLU A 121 -64.20 29.62 17.35
CA GLU A 121 -63.24 30.54 17.93
C GLU A 121 -62.22 29.80 18.82
N VAL A 122 -62.71 28.92 19.70
CA VAL A 122 -61.85 28.08 20.57
C VAL A 122 -61.01 27.11 19.74
N GLN A 123 -61.58 26.50 18.73
CA GLN A 123 -60.81 25.62 17.81
C GLN A 123 -59.68 26.38 17.11
N ASN A 124 -59.93 27.58 16.60
CA ASN A 124 -58.94 28.41 15.95
C ASN A 124 -57.77 28.79 16.89
N LEU A 125 -58.14 29.21 18.14
CA LEU A 125 -57.13 29.51 19.15
C LEU A 125 -56.30 28.29 19.54
N MET A 126 -56.92 27.11 19.68
CA MET A 126 -56.20 25.86 19.95
C MET A 126 -55.27 25.46 18.78
N ALA A 127 -55.74 25.62 17.53
CA ALA A 127 -54.94 25.35 16.35
C ALA A 127 -53.69 26.26 16.24
N MET A 128 -53.90 27.56 16.54
CA MET A 128 -52.77 28.53 16.58
C MET A 128 -51.75 28.19 17.67
N ALA A 129 -52.24 27.84 18.89
CA ALA A 129 -51.37 27.44 20.00
C ALA A 129 -50.54 26.15 19.66
N GLN A 130 -51.23 25.16 19.06
CA GLN A 130 -50.55 23.92 18.62
C GLN A 130 -49.53 24.18 17.49
N ALA A 131 -49.85 25.07 16.54
CA ALA A 131 -48.92 25.45 15.49
C ALA A 131 -47.68 26.15 16.07
N ALA A 132 -47.87 27.08 17.05
CA ALA A 132 -46.77 27.74 17.73
C ALA A 132 -45.87 26.75 18.48
N GLN A 133 -46.45 25.77 19.19
CA GLN A 133 -45.67 24.70 19.85
C GLN A 133 -44.91 23.82 18.88
N ARG A 134 -45.50 23.45 17.74
CA ARG A 134 -44.82 22.67 16.70
C ARG A 134 -43.64 23.44 16.12
N ASN A 135 -43.83 24.73 15.79
CA ASN A 135 -42.75 25.57 15.25
C ASN A 135 -41.60 25.73 16.26
N GLN A 136 -41.90 25.90 17.56
CA GLN A 136 -40.87 25.94 18.60
C GLN A 136 -40.10 24.60 18.71
N ALA A 137 -40.82 23.47 18.70
CA ALA A 137 -40.20 22.15 18.77
C ALA A 137 -39.32 21.85 17.53
N GLU A 138 -39.76 22.30 16.37
CA GLU A 138 -39.03 22.15 15.11
C GLU A 138 -37.76 23.02 15.08
N ALA A 139 -37.88 24.27 15.52
CA ALA A 139 -36.74 25.17 15.69
C ALA A 139 -35.70 24.62 16.67
N GLN A 140 -36.11 24.02 17.78
CA GLN A 140 -35.22 23.36 18.74
C GLN A 140 -34.54 22.12 18.14
N LYS A 141 -35.25 21.32 17.33
CA LYS A 141 -34.68 20.17 16.64
C LYS A 141 -33.61 20.59 15.63
N VAL A 142 -33.91 21.61 14.82
CA VAL A 142 -32.95 22.15 13.81
C VAL A 142 -31.70 22.66 14.51
N LYS A 143 -31.84 23.46 15.59
CA LYS A 143 -30.70 23.96 16.36
C LYS A 143 -29.83 22.83 16.92
N LYS A 144 -30.45 21.82 17.50
CA LYS A 144 -29.74 20.64 18.06
C LYS A 144 -29.02 19.82 16.97
N GLU A 145 -29.62 19.70 15.79
CA GLU A 145 -29.01 19.01 14.64
C GLU A 145 -27.81 19.80 14.10
N GLU A 146 -27.92 21.11 14.03
CA GLU A 146 -26.85 22.01 13.60
C GLU A 146 -25.65 21.96 14.57
N GLU A 147 -25.90 21.98 15.87
CA GLU A 147 -24.88 21.81 16.91
C GLU A 147 -24.15 20.46 16.77
N LYS A 148 -24.87 19.36 16.56
CA LYS A 148 -24.30 18.02 16.32
C LYS A 148 -23.45 18.01 15.06
N ARG A 149 -23.92 18.64 13.97
CA ARG A 149 -23.19 18.72 12.69
C ARG A 149 -21.91 19.53 12.83
N LEU A 150 -21.94 20.62 13.58
CA LEU A 150 -20.76 21.44 13.87
C LEU A 150 -19.74 20.68 14.73
N ALA A 151 -20.20 19.98 15.77
CA ALA A 151 -19.35 19.13 16.61
C ALA A 151 -18.70 17.99 15.79
N ALA A 152 -19.48 17.31 14.94
CA ALA A 152 -18.97 16.27 14.05
C ALA A 152 -17.91 16.81 13.07
N LYS A 153 -18.12 18.01 12.49
CA LYS A 153 -17.10 18.66 11.63
C LYS A 153 -15.83 18.99 12.39
N LYS A 154 -15.92 19.53 13.62
CA LYS A 154 -14.76 19.82 14.46
C LYS A 154 -13.97 18.54 14.81
N ASN A 155 -14.67 17.47 15.18
CA ASN A 155 -14.04 16.19 15.49
C ASN A 155 -13.35 15.56 14.26
N ALA A 156 -13.98 15.62 13.09
CA ALA A 156 -13.38 15.14 11.84
C ALA A 156 -12.13 15.95 11.46
N ALA A 157 -12.17 17.29 11.61
CA ALA A 157 -11.01 18.15 11.36
C ALA A 157 -9.86 17.86 12.34
N ALA A 158 -10.16 17.65 13.62
CA ALA A 158 -9.18 17.28 14.65
C ALA A 158 -8.51 15.93 14.35
N LEU A 159 -9.29 14.92 13.90
CA LEU A 159 -8.77 13.60 13.53
C LEU A 159 -7.81 13.69 12.31
N VAL A 160 -8.17 14.47 11.30
CA VAL A 160 -7.31 14.72 10.13
C VAL A 160 -6.02 15.45 10.53
N ALA A 161 -6.13 16.47 11.40
CA ALA A 161 -4.96 17.19 11.91
C ALA A 161 -4.01 16.27 12.70
N ALA A 162 -4.56 15.43 13.58
CA ALA A 162 -3.79 14.45 14.36
C ALA A 162 -3.08 13.42 13.45
N LYS A 163 -3.77 12.92 12.41
CA LYS A 163 -3.17 12.02 11.42
C LYS A 163 -2.01 12.68 10.69
N ARG A 164 -2.18 13.91 10.20
CA ARG A 164 -1.12 14.68 9.52
C ARG A 164 0.07 14.97 10.44
N ALA A 165 -0.18 15.28 11.72
CA ALA A 165 0.88 15.50 12.71
C ALA A 165 1.70 14.23 12.94
N LYS A 166 1.04 13.07 13.07
CA LYS A 166 1.71 11.75 13.20
C LYS A 166 2.54 11.40 11.96
N GLU A 167 2.02 11.65 10.76
CA GLU A 167 2.76 11.44 9.50
C GLU A 167 3.98 12.35 9.39
N ARG A 168 3.86 13.64 9.74
CA ARG A 168 4.99 14.58 9.77
C ARG A 168 6.06 14.17 10.79
N ALA A 169 5.66 13.74 11.97
CA ALA A 169 6.61 13.26 12.99
C ALA A 169 7.35 11.99 12.52
N ALA A 170 6.65 11.06 11.87
CA ALA A 170 7.24 9.86 11.30
C ALA A 170 8.22 10.19 10.16
N LEU A 171 7.86 11.14 9.28
CA LEU A 171 8.73 11.61 8.20
C LEU A 171 10.02 12.24 8.78
N LYS A 172 9.88 13.17 9.71
CA LYS A 172 11.03 13.79 10.38
C LYS A 172 11.96 12.76 11.02
N LYS A 173 11.40 11.76 11.72
CA LYS A 173 12.21 10.68 12.31
C LYS A 173 12.99 9.89 11.25
N ARG A 174 12.39 9.67 10.06
CA ARG A 174 13.08 9.02 8.94
C ARG A 174 14.18 9.89 8.35
N GLU A 175 13.96 11.18 8.20
CA GLU A 175 14.96 12.16 7.72
C GLU A 175 16.13 12.26 8.69
N ASP A 176 15.88 12.38 9.99
CA ASP A 176 16.93 12.42 11.03
C ASP A 176 17.75 11.12 11.04
N ALA A 177 17.10 9.96 10.90
CA ALA A 177 17.78 8.67 10.83
C ALA A 177 18.62 8.53 9.55
N PHE A 178 18.14 9.07 8.43
CA PHE A 178 18.88 9.10 7.18
C PHE A 178 20.10 10.04 7.26
N ALA A 179 19.92 11.24 7.81
CA ALA A 179 21.02 12.20 8.04
C ALA A 179 22.13 11.61 8.92
N LYS A 180 21.76 10.92 10.02
CA LYS A 180 22.72 10.20 10.88
C LYS A 180 23.48 9.12 10.12
N ARG A 181 22.82 8.37 9.22
CA ARG A 181 23.51 7.39 8.36
C ARG A 181 24.49 8.07 7.41
N GLN A 182 24.09 9.16 6.76
CA GLN A 182 24.98 9.91 5.87
C GLN A 182 26.19 10.48 6.59
N GLU A 183 26.03 10.90 7.84
CA GLU A 183 27.18 11.37 8.65
C GLU A 183 28.14 10.23 8.99
N LYS A 184 27.62 9.04 9.31
CA LYS A 184 28.44 7.84 9.55
C LYS A 184 29.25 7.45 8.30
N HIS A 185 28.65 7.63 7.10
CA HIS A 185 29.25 7.28 5.82
C HIS A 185 29.82 8.49 5.04
N ARG A 186 30.10 9.58 5.73
CA ARG A 186 30.50 10.86 5.11
C ARG A 186 31.77 10.81 4.24
N TYR A 187 32.61 9.82 4.46
CA TYR A 187 33.85 9.60 3.68
C TYR A 187 33.77 8.40 2.76
N ASP A 188 32.68 7.65 2.80
CA ASP A 188 32.54 6.46 1.97
C ASP A 188 32.23 6.85 0.52
N ILE A 189 32.79 6.10 -0.41
CA ILE A 189 32.81 6.41 -1.83
C ILE A 189 32.24 5.23 -2.62
N ALA A 190 31.44 5.51 -3.62
CA ALA A 190 31.04 4.50 -4.59
C ALA A 190 31.37 4.93 -6.02
N VAL A 191 31.93 3.99 -6.80
CA VAL A 191 32.08 4.10 -8.25
C VAL A 191 31.16 3.07 -8.88
N ILE A 192 30.20 3.53 -9.65
CA ILE A 192 29.15 2.70 -10.23
C ILE A 192 29.15 2.89 -11.73
N ILE A 193 29.37 1.80 -12.45
CA ILE A 193 29.58 1.79 -13.91
C ILE A 193 28.53 0.90 -14.56
N GLY A 194 27.84 1.43 -15.57
CA GLY A 194 26.92 0.69 -16.43
C GLY A 194 27.28 0.89 -17.90
N ASN A 195 27.88 -0.10 -18.53
CA ASN A 195 28.24 -0.11 -19.95
C ASN A 195 27.18 -0.86 -20.75
N ARG A 196 26.36 -0.12 -21.50
CA ARG A 196 25.25 -0.66 -22.28
C ARG A 196 25.51 -0.60 -23.78
N ASN A 197 25.89 0.58 -24.27
CA ASN A 197 25.98 0.88 -25.71
C ASN A 197 27.44 0.79 -26.16
N TYR A 198 27.76 -0.27 -26.83
CA TYR A 198 29.13 -0.55 -27.36
C TYR A 198 29.25 -0.13 -28.82
N THR A 199 30.44 0.23 -29.24
CA THR A 199 30.77 0.53 -30.64
C THR A 199 31.22 -0.73 -31.39
N GLY A 200 31.50 -0.59 -32.71
CA GLY A 200 32.15 -1.67 -33.49
C GLY A 200 31.32 -2.94 -33.69
N GLY A 201 29.98 -2.88 -33.55
CA GLY A 201 29.12 -4.04 -33.73
C GLY A 201 29.06 -4.99 -32.53
N THR A 202 29.68 -4.63 -31.39
CA THR A 202 29.57 -5.40 -30.14
C THR A 202 28.16 -5.34 -29.62
N PRO A 203 27.51 -6.47 -29.28
CA PRO A 203 26.14 -6.49 -28.74
C PRO A 203 25.98 -5.61 -27.52
N ARG A 204 24.85 -4.92 -27.38
CA ARG A 204 24.56 -4.13 -26.19
C ARG A 204 24.23 -4.99 -24.98
N VAL A 205 24.48 -4.48 -23.77
CA VAL A 205 24.05 -5.08 -22.51
C VAL A 205 22.77 -4.35 -22.03
N ASP A 206 21.61 -4.93 -22.31
CA ASP A 206 20.32 -4.21 -22.23
C ASP A 206 20.05 -3.53 -20.90
N PHE A 207 20.42 -4.17 -19.80
CA PHE A 207 20.04 -3.68 -18.47
C PHE A 207 21.19 -3.04 -17.66
N ALA A 208 22.38 -2.88 -18.24
CA ALA A 208 23.54 -2.34 -17.51
C ALA A 208 23.30 -0.95 -16.93
N HIS A 209 22.58 -0.06 -17.63
CA HIS A 209 22.20 1.25 -17.09
C HIS A 209 21.19 1.14 -15.95
N ASN A 210 20.25 0.19 -16.01
CA ASN A 210 19.29 -0.07 -14.95
C ASN A 210 19.98 -0.62 -13.70
N ASP A 211 20.91 -1.56 -13.89
CA ASP A 211 21.73 -2.14 -12.82
C ASP A 211 22.50 -1.05 -12.08
N ALA A 212 23.21 -0.20 -12.82
CA ALA A 212 23.94 0.94 -12.25
C ALA A 212 22.99 1.89 -11.48
N GLY A 213 21.84 2.23 -12.06
CA GLY A 213 20.83 3.09 -11.43
C GLY A 213 20.27 2.49 -10.14
N LYS A 214 19.97 1.19 -10.11
CA LYS A 214 19.45 0.50 -8.91
C LYS A 214 20.54 0.36 -7.84
N MET A 215 21.77 0.07 -8.23
CA MET A 215 22.90 0.03 -7.29
C MET A 215 23.15 1.41 -6.68
N LYS A 216 23.10 2.49 -7.46
CA LYS A 216 23.22 3.87 -6.98
C LYS A 216 22.13 4.19 -5.95
N GLN A 217 20.86 3.87 -6.27
CA GLN A 217 19.75 4.06 -5.34
C GLN A 217 19.98 3.30 -4.02
N PHE A 218 20.43 2.05 -4.09
CA PHE A 218 20.74 1.23 -2.91
C PHE A 218 21.85 1.87 -2.06
N VAL A 219 22.95 2.27 -2.69
CA VAL A 219 24.12 2.85 -2.00
C VAL A 219 23.74 4.16 -1.30
N ILE A 220 22.96 5.03 -1.93
CA ILE A 220 22.55 6.31 -1.36
C ILE A 220 21.50 6.10 -0.27
N HIS A 221 20.39 5.43 -0.59
CA HIS A 221 19.21 5.41 0.29
C HIS A 221 19.29 4.33 1.38
N GLN A 222 19.87 3.17 1.07
CA GLN A 222 19.96 2.07 2.03
C GLN A 222 21.25 2.14 2.84
N LEU A 223 22.41 2.31 2.20
CA LEU A 223 23.68 2.41 2.91
C LEU A 223 23.93 3.81 3.50
N GLY A 224 23.35 4.85 2.93
CA GLY A 224 23.47 6.22 3.40
C GLY A 224 24.74 6.93 2.90
N TYR A 225 25.28 6.53 1.75
CA TYR A 225 26.39 7.28 1.14
C TYR A 225 25.91 8.65 0.68
N ARG A 226 26.73 9.67 0.83
CA ARG A 226 26.41 11.02 0.34
C ARG A 226 26.38 11.02 -1.20
N THR A 227 25.40 11.65 -1.78
CA THR A 227 25.22 11.70 -3.26
C THR A 227 26.49 12.24 -3.94
N GLY A 228 27.18 13.24 -3.37
CA GLY A 228 28.42 13.78 -3.89
C GLY A 228 29.62 12.83 -3.84
N ASN A 229 29.52 11.71 -3.09
CA ASN A 229 30.56 10.68 -3.01
C ASN A 229 30.23 9.47 -3.91
N VAL A 230 29.18 9.54 -4.73
CA VAL A 230 28.80 8.46 -5.66
C VAL A 230 29.05 8.92 -7.08
N LEU A 231 30.08 8.35 -7.72
CA LEU A 231 30.39 8.54 -9.12
C LEU A 231 29.66 7.50 -9.95
N GLU A 232 28.64 7.92 -10.68
CA GLU A 232 27.97 7.10 -11.70
C GLU A 232 28.55 7.42 -13.07
N LEU A 233 28.99 6.38 -13.78
CA LEU A 233 29.48 6.45 -15.14
C LEU A 233 28.65 5.54 -16.04
N ARG A 234 28.29 6.02 -17.21
CA ARG A 234 27.54 5.26 -18.22
C ARG A 234 28.32 5.23 -19.51
N ASP A 235 28.38 4.06 -20.15
CA ASP A 235 29.06 3.83 -21.41
C ASP A 235 30.52 4.33 -21.36
N THR A 236 31.26 3.75 -20.42
CA THR A 236 32.62 4.17 -20.03
C THR A 236 33.67 3.71 -21.01
N THR A 237 34.49 4.63 -21.48
CA THR A 237 35.66 4.38 -22.33
C THR A 237 36.84 3.85 -21.52
N LYS A 238 37.85 3.31 -22.21
CA LYS A 238 39.12 2.89 -21.58
C LYS A 238 39.81 4.02 -20.84
N ALA A 239 39.89 5.20 -21.46
CA ALA A 239 40.50 6.39 -20.85
C ALA A 239 39.80 6.78 -19.54
N GLN A 240 38.45 6.69 -19.48
CA GLN A 240 37.71 6.98 -18.28
C GLN A 240 37.94 5.94 -17.17
N LEU A 241 38.01 4.64 -17.50
CA LEU A 241 38.36 3.60 -16.52
C LEU A 241 39.76 3.83 -15.94
N GLU A 242 40.74 4.14 -16.78
CA GLU A 242 42.11 4.45 -16.35
C GLU A 242 42.17 5.73 -15.51
N ALA A 243 41.45 6.76 -15.89
CA ALA A 243 41.34 8.01 -15.10
C ALA A 243 40.80 7.78 -13.69
N VAL A 244 39.87 6.80 -13.53
CA VAL A 244 39.26 6.48 -12.22
C VAL A 244 40.16 5.54 -11.41
N PHE A 245 40.61 4.43 -12.00
CA PHE A 245 41.24 3.33 -11.28
C PHE A 245 42.76 3.26 -11.46
N GLY A 246 43.33 4.10 -12.33
CA GLY A 246 44.71 3.99 -12.77
C GLY A 246 44.88 2.92 -13.86
N ASN A 247 46.10 2.64 -14.22
CA ASN A 247 46.48 1.66 -15.27
C ASN A 247 47.61 0.72 -14.77
N THR A 248 48.26 0.01 -15.67
CA THR A 248 49.36 -0.92 -15.33
C THR A 248 50.58 -0.23 -14.73
N LYS A 249 50.79 1.07 -15.01
CA LYS A 249 51.93 1.88 -14.52
C LYS A 249 51.64 2.54 -13.17
N THR A 250 50.42 2.98 -12.96
CA THR A 250 50.03 3.72 -11.73
C THR A 250 48.62 3.40 -11.23
N HIS A 251 48.46 3.30 -9.91
CA HIS A 251 47.16 3.18 -9.23
C HIS A 251 46.57 4.54 -8.85
N LYS A 252 47.29 5.64 -9.09
CA LYS A 252 46.93 7.00 -8.64
C LYS A 252 45.88 7.63 -9.56
N GLY A 253 44.74 6.95 -9.74
CA GLY A 253 43.55 7.50 -10.40
C GLY A 253 42.69 8.33 -9.46
N LYS A 254 41.58 8.88 -9.97
CA LYS A 254 40.65 9.74 -9.26
C LYS A 254 40.15 9.11 -7.94
N LEU A 255 39.86 7.80 -7.94
CA LEU A 255 39.41 7.08 -6.73
C LEU A 255 40.48 7.11 -5.64
N ASN A 256 41.76 6.88 -5.99
CA ASN A 256 42.84 6.94 -5.02
C ASN A 256 42.92 8.32 -4.32
N ASN A 257 42.74 9.39 -5.10
CA ASN A 257 42.83 10.75 -4.59
C ASN A 257 41.63 11.15 -3.73
N TRP A 258 40.47 10.54 -3.90
CA TRP A 258 39.25 10.77 -3.12
C TRP A 258 39.24 10.05 -1.78
N VAL A 259 39.94 8.91 -1.70
CA VAL A 259 39.91 8.07 -0.50
C VAL A 259 40.59 8.79 0.68
N ARG A 260 39.89 8.87 1.79
CA ARG A 260 40.48 9.26 3.10
C ARG A 260 41.09 8.01 3.72
N PRO A 261 42.41 7.94 3.90
CA PRO A 261 43.11 6.76 4.41
C PRO A 261 42.51 6.20 5.68
N ARG A 262 42.24 4.90 5.69
CA ARG A 262 41.63 4.15 6.80
C ARG A 262 40.25 4.62 7.27
N LYS A 263 39.66 5.64 6.64
CA LYS A 263 38.31 6.16 6.96
C LYS A 263 37.27 5.77 5.90
N SER A 264 37.59 5.85 4.62
CA SER A 264 36.67 5.56 3.52
C SER A 264 36.47 4.07 3.32
N SER A 265 35.21 3.63 3.31
CA SER A 265 34.81 2.37 2.67
C SER A 265 34.47 2.65 1.20
N VAL A 266 34.90 1.77 0.30
CA VAL A 266 34.74 1.95 -1.13
C VAL A 266 33.87 0.82 -1.70
N ILE A 267 32.89 1.19 -2.52
CA ILE A 267 32.14 0.26 -3.36
C ILE A 267 32.52 0.54 -4.82
N VAL A 268 32.86 -0.51 -5.56
CA VAL A 268 33.00 -0.49 -7.00
C VAL A 268 31.95 -1.44 -7.57
N PHE A 269 31.10 -0.95 -8.43
CA PHE A 269 30.10 -1.74 -9.15
C PHE A 269 30.31 -1.55 -10.65
N TYR A 270 30.29 -2.65 -11.37
CA TYR A 270 30.34 -2.67 -12.83
C TYR A 270 29.28 -3.62 -13.36
N SER A 271 28.48 -3.16 -14.31
CA SER A 271 27.59 -3.97 -15.15
C SER A 271 27.92 -3.69 -16.62
N GLY A 272 28.24 -4.73 -17.37
CA GLY A 272 28.68 -4.64 -18.76
C GLY A 272 29.36 -5.90 -19.24
N HIS A 273 29.93 -5.84 -20.46
CA HIS A 273 30.72 -6.97 -20.98
C HIS A 273 32.04 -7.13 -20.25
N GLY A 274 32.37 -8.38 -20.04
CA GLY A 274 33.74 -8.85 -19.81
C GLY A 274 34.15 -9.82 -20.92
N THR A 275 35.42 -9.94 -21.16
CA THR A 275 35.96 -10.82 -22.21
C THR A 275 37.30 -11.41 -21.80
N PRO A 276 37.66 -12.63 -22.24
CA PRO A 276 38.98 -13.17 -22.06
C PRO A 276 39.94 -12.56 -23.10
N GLY A 277 41.20 -12.36 -22.73
CA GLY A 277 42.28 -12.17 -23.71
C GLY A 277 42.57 -13.48 -24.44
N LEU A 278 42.76 -13.40 -25.75
CA LEU A 278 42.95 -14.57 -26.60
C LEU A 278 44.32 -15.21 -26.40
N THR A 279 45.33 -14.39 -26.18
CA THR A 279 46.75 -14.82 -26.06
C THR A 279 47.15 -14.95 -24.59
N ASP A 280 46.88 -13.91 -23.78
CA ASP A 280 47.36 -13.82 -22.41
C ASP A 280 46.41 -14.48 -21.38
N ARG A 281 45.21 -14.89 -21.81
CA ARG A 281 44.18 -15.56 -20.99
C ARG A 281 43.78 -14.79 -19.72
N ARG A 282 43.90 -13.45 -19.75
CA ARG A 282 43.46 -12.58 -18.66
C ARG A 282 42.01 -12.18 -18.88
N GLY A 283 41.30 -11.88 -17.80
CA GLY A 283 39.96 -11.29 -17.87
C GLY A 283 40.03 -9.77 -18.03
N TYR A 284 39.20 -9.23 -18.90
CA TYR A 284 39.14 -7.80 -19.19
C TYR A 284 37.71 -7.29 -19.00
N LEU A 285 37.53 -6.14 -18.36
CA LEU A 285 36.30 -5.35 -18.51
C LEU A 285 36.37 -4.71 -19.91
N LEU A 286 35.29 -4.79 -20.66
CA LEU A 286 35.22 -4.23 -22.01
C LEU A 286 34.71 -2.76 -21.92
N PRO A 287 35.58 -1.75 -22.24
CA PRO A 287 35.10 -0.38 -22.44
C PRO A 287 34.22 -0.30 -23.67
N VAL A 288 33.33 0.71 -23.74
CA VAL A 288 32.38 0.79 -24.86
C VAL A 288 33.03 1.11 -26.22
N ASP A 289 34.22 1.70 -26.20
CA ASP A 289 35.05 2.06 -27.37
C ASP A 289 36.03 0.98 -27.77
N ALA A 290 36.03 -0.21 -27.11
CA ALA A 290 36.97 -1.28 -27.37
C ALA A 290 36.45 -2.25 -28.42
N ASP A 291 37.38 -2.73 -29.28
CA ASP A 291 37.18 -3.93 -30.11
C ASP A 291 37.46 -5.17 -29.26
N PRO A 292 36.49 -6.06 -29.05
CA PRO A 292 36.68 -7.25 -28.23
C PRO A 292 37.72 -8.23 -28.81
N ASN A 293 37.99 -8.19 -30.11
CA ASN A 293 39.05 -9.03 -30.74
C ASN A 293 40.45 -8.48 -30.46
N LEU A 294 40.57 -7.22 -30.05
CA LEU A 294 41.84 -6.55 -29.69
C LEU A 294 41.85 -6.18 -28.21
N VAL A 295 41.14 -6.94 -27.35
CA VAL A 295 40.92 -6.61 -25.94
C VAL A 295 42.24 -6.48 -25.14
N GLU A 296 43.27 -7.19 -25.51
CA GLU A 296 44.60 -7.11 -24.87
C GLU A 296 45.23 -5.71 -25.02
N LEU A 297 44.88 -4.99 -26.13
CA LEU A 297 45.32 -3.64 -26.38
C LEU A 297 44.41 -2.58 -25.80
N ASN A 298 43.09 -2.78 -25.91
CA ASN A 298 42.09 -1.73 -25.66
C ASN A 298 41.09 -2.03 -24.54
N GLY A 299 41.09 -3.25 -23.96
CA GLY A 299 40.36 -3.61 -22.78
C GLY A 299 40.98 -3.09 -21.48
N TYR A 300 40.25 -3.19 -20.34
CA TYR A 300 40.76 -2.86 -19.02
C TYR A 300 40.96 -4.15 -18.20
N PRO A 301 42.25 -4.57 -17.92
CA PRO A 301 42.49 -5.84 -17.26
C PRO A 301 41.96 -5.87 -15.82
N VAL A 302 41.18 -6.92 -15.47
CA VAL A 302 40.56 -7.08 -14.15
C VAL A 302 41.59 -7.27 -13.04
N ASP A 303 42.69 -7.96 -13.32
CA ASP A 303 43.80 -8.10 -12.36
C ASP A 303 44.50 -6.77 -12.09
N THR A 304 44.61 -5.89 -13.09
CA THR A 304 45.08 -4.50 -12.89
C THR A 304 44.11 -3.72 -12.00
N LEU A 305 42.78 -3.86 -12.22
CA LEU A 305 41.77 -3.28 -11.32
C LEU A 305 42.02 -3.72 -9.86
N TYR A 306 42.09 -5.02 -9.64
CA TYR A 306 42.25 -5.57 -8.28
C TYR A 306 43.60 -5.17 -7.66
N LYS A 307 44.67 -5.19 -8.44
CA LYS A 307 46.02 -4.79 -8.02
C LYS A 307 46.04 -3.31 -7.59
N ASN A 308 45.43 -2.44 -8.37
CA ASN A 308 45.34 -1.01 -8.09
C ASN A 308 44.47 -0.72 -6.89
N LEU A 309 43.27 -1.33 -6.81
CA LEU A 309 42.37 -1.19 -5.67
C LEU A 309 43.05 -1.66 -4.36
N ASN A 310 43.82 -2.73 -4.38
CA ASN A 310 44.54 -3.25 -3.21
C ASN A 310 45.63 -2.31 -2.69
N LYS A 311 46.14 -1.39 -3.53
CA LYS A 311 47.10 -0.35 -3.13
C LYS A 311 46.44 0.89 -2.51
N ILE A 312 45.15 1.08 -2.70
CA ILE A 312 44.40 2.22 -2.13
C ILE A 312 44.27 2.05 -0.62
N PRO A 313 44.63 3.04 0.21
CA PRO A 313 44.64 2.92 1.66
C PRO A 313 43.22 3.07 2.26
N ALA A 314 42.20 2.47 1.65
CA ALA A 314 40.82 2.49 2.12
C ALA A 314 40.66 1.60 3.37
N LYS A 315 39.66 1.93 4.21
CA LYS A 315 39.22 1.08 5.32
C LYS A 315 38.78 -0.29 4.81
N SER A 316 38.08 -0.28 3.69
CA SER A 316 37.57 -1.49 3.03
C SER A 316 37.15 -1.18 1.60
N ILE A 317 37.28 -2.18 0.71
CA ILE A 317 36.85 -2.08 -0.68
C ILE A 317 35.97 -3.29 -1.00
N THR A 318 34.82 -3.06 -1.58
CA THR A 318 33.93 -4.12 -2.10
C THR A 318 33.73 -3.91 -3.59
N VAL A 319 33.98 -4.95 -4.37
CA VAL A 319 33.83 -4.95 -5.82
C VAL A 319 32.71 -5.90 -6.20
N TYR A 320 31.73 -5.42 -6.93
CA TYR A 320 30.64 -6.18 -7.53
C TYR A 320 30.78 -6.10 -9.06
N LEU A 321 30.97 -7.23 -9.72
CA LEU A 321 31.08 -7.31 -11.17
C LEU A 321 29.94 -8.13 -11.76
N ASP A 322 28.99 -7.47 -12.41
CA ASP A 322 27.98 -8.12 -13.26
C ASP A 322 28.48 -8.17 -14.69
N ALA A 323 29.41 -9.09 -14.90
CA ALA A 323 30.09 -9.32 -16.17
C ALA A 323 30.47 -10.80 -16.31
N CYS A 324 30.48 -11.29 -17.56
CA CYS A 324 30.96 -12.61 -17.93
C CYS A 324 32.39 -12.50 -18.51
N PHE A 325 33.19 -13.55 -18.35
CA PHE A 325 34.52 -13.62 -18.94
C PHE A 325 34.67 -14.85 -19.85
N SER A 326 33.54 -15.31 -20.41
CA SER A 326 33.50 -16.45 -21.36
C SER A 326 33.58 -16.03 -22.82
N GLY A 327 33.57 -14.73 -23.13
CA GLY A 327 33.59 -14.24 -24.49
C GLY A 327 32.21 -14.25 -25.18
N ASP A 328 31.16 -14.54 -24.45
CA ASP A 328 29.78 -14.62 -24.93
C ASP A 328 28.81 -13.75 -24.10
N SER A 329 27.67 -13.42 -24.67
CA SER A 329 26.62 -12.70 -24.02
C SER A 329 25.23 -13.32 -24.29
N PRO A 330 24.18 -12.95 -23.53
CA PRO A 330 22.81 -13.37 -23.85
C PRO A 330 22.33 -12.97 -25.25
N ARG A 331 22.96 -11.97 -25.86
CA ARG A 331 22.67 -11.51 -27.23
C ARG A 331 23.60 -12.05 -28.31
N GLY A 332 24.48 -12.97 -27.98
CA GLY A 332 25.39 -13.59 -28.93
C GLY A 332 26.87 -13.46 -28.56
N MET A 333 27.72 -14.00 -29.42
CA MET A 333 29.19 -14.00 -29.22
C MET A 333 29.74 -12.58 -29.27
N ILE A 334 30.61 -12.27 -28.33
CA ILE A 334 31.35 -11.01 -28.25
C ILE A 334 32.63 -11.12 -29.10
N ILE A 335 33.25 -12.30 -29.09
CA ILE A 335 34.50 -12.58 -29.81
C ILE A 335 34.22 -13.59 -30.93
N ARG A 336 34.63 -13.30 -32.15
CA ARG A 336 34.33 -14.11 -33.35
C ARG A 336 35.09 -15.44 -33.46
N SER A 337 36.16 -15.65 -32.68
CA SER A 337 37.08 -16.79 -32.87
C SER A 337 37.26 -17.70 -31.65
N THR A 338 36.31 -17.70 -30.69
CA THR A 338 36.45 -18.53 -29.50
C THR A 338 35.43 -19.65 -29.44
N SER A 339 35.82 -20.84 -29.79
CA SER A 339 35.27 -22.04 -29.22
C SER A 339 36.05 -22.40 -27.95
N GLY A 340 35.45 -22.15 -26.75
CA GLY A 340 35.91 -22.78 -25.52
C GLY A 340 37.01 -22.11 -24.70
N ILE A 341 37.38 -20.85 -24.94
CA ILE A 341 38.33 -20.17 -24.04
C ILE A 341 37.59 -19.60 -22.83
N SER A 342 37.80 -20.22 -21.69
CA SER A 342 37.28 -19.78 -20.40
C SER A 342 38.38 -19.20 -19.54
N VAL A 343 38.17 -18.02 -18.97
CA VAL A 343 39.17 -17.36 -18.14
C VAL A 343 38.54 -16.93 -16.80
N GLN A 344 39.15 -17.36 -15.71
CA GLN A 344 38.84 -16.78 -14.39
C GLN A 344 39.78 -15.61 -14.11
N PRO A 345 39.27 -14.40 -13.86
CA PRO A 345 40.11 -13.28 -13.47
C PRO A 345 40.97 -13.63 -12.25
N ILE A 346 42.26 -13.36 -12.33
CA ILE A 346 43.21 -13.65 -11.26
C ILE A 346 42.93 -12.72 -10.07
N ILE A 347 42.44 -13.28 -9.00
CA ILE A 347 42.20 -12.55 -7.74
C ILE A 347 43.50 -12.60 -6.90
N PRO A 348 44.00 -11.46 -6.41
CA PRO A 348 45.21 -11.44 -5.59
C PRO A 348 45.14 -12.39 -4.38
N LYS A 349 46.18 -13.21 -4.18
CA LYS A 349 46.24 -14.16 -3.03
C LYS A 349 46.10 -13.44 -1.68
N LYS A 350 46.70 -12.25 -1.53
CA LYS A 350 46.55 -11.35 -0.36
C LYS A 350 45.60 -10.21 -0.76
N SER A 351 44.32 -10.36 -0.47
CA SER A 351 43.31 -9.36 -0.80
C SER A 351 43.13 -8.26 0.26
N GLY A 352 43.85 -8.31 1.38
CA GLY A 352 43.80 -7.27 2.42
C GLY A 352 42.36 -6.91 2.86
N ASN A 353 41.94 -5.69 2.55
CA ASN A 353 40.60 -5.18 2.80
C ASN A 353 39.64 -5.30 1.61
N LEU A 354 40.05 -6.05 0.54
CA LEU A 354 39.26 -6.22 -0.68
C LEU A 354 38.30 -7.41 -0.56
N THR A 355 37.04 -7.17 -0.93
CA THR A 355 36.01 -8.19 -1.10
C THR A 355 35.51 -8.14 -2.54
N ILE A 356 35.37 -9.28 -3.19
CA ILE A 356 35.02 -9.39 -4.61
C ILE A 356 33.82 -10.35 -4.74
N LEU A 357 32.80 -9.91 -5.45
CA LEU A 357 31.68 -10.72 -5.87
C LEU A 357 31.50 -10.56 -7.39
N THR A 358 31.43 -11.68 -8.11
CA THR A 358 31.22 -11.68 -9.58
C THR A 358 29.98 -12.46 -9.95
N ALA A 359 29.34 -12.09 -11.04
CA ALA A 359 28.08 -12.66 -11.51
C ALA A 359 28.15 -14.14 -11.87
N ALA A 360 29.26 -14.55 -12.42
CA ALA A 360 29.46 -15.90 -12.92
C ALA A 360 30.95 -16.35 -12.75
N ARG A 361 31.18 -17.64 -12.80
CA ARG A 361 32.55 -18.17 -12.98
C ARG A 361 33.02 -17.91 -14.41
N GLY A 362 34.33 -18.02 -14.66
CA GLY A 362 34.92 -17.66 -15.93
C GLY A 362 34.37 -18.40 -17.15
N ASP A 363 33.86 -19.62 -16.96
CA ASP A 363 33.28 -20.49 -17.98
C ASP A 363 31.76 -20.36 -18.13
N GLN A 364 31.12 -19.45 -17.37
CA GLN A 364 29.68 -19.34 -17.29
C GLN A 364 29.18 -17.99 -17.78
N PHE A 365 27.93 -17.99 -18.25
CA PHE A 365 27.21 -16.80 -18.70
C PHE A 365 26.48 -16.11 -17.56
N ALA A 366 26.49 -14.78 -17.54
CA ALA A 366 25.55 -14.00 -16.72
C ALA A 366 24.22 -13.85 -17.48
N SER A 367 23.15 -14.25 -16.84
CA SER A 367 21.77 -14.14 -17.37
C SER A 367 21.15 -12.80 -17.01
N TRP A 368 20.08 -12.44 -17.72
CA TRP A 368 19.30 -11.24 -17.45
C TRP A 368 17.91 -11.60 -16.96
N ASP A 369 17.37 -10.86 -16.00
CA ASP A 369 15.97 -10.95 -15.60
C ASP A 369 15.14 -9.94 -16.39
N GLU A 370 14.49 -10.42 -17.45
CA GLU A 370 13.66 -9.60 -18.35
C GLU A 370 12.47 -8.93 -17.62
N LYS A 371 11.91 -9.58 -16.59
CA LYS A 371 10.78 -9.03 -15.82
C LYS A 371 11.26 -7.90 -14.91
N ALA A 372 12.37 -8.11 -14.23
CA ALA A 372 12.98 -7.10 -13.37
C ALA A 372 13.70 -6.01 -14.16
N LYS A 373 14.03 -6.26 -15.45
CA LYS A 373 14.88 -5.43 -16.31
C LYS A 373 16.25 -5.16 -15.67
N LEU A 374 16.86 -6.21 -15.14
CA LEU A 374 18.14 -6.20 -14.45
C LEU A 374 18.98 -7.40 -14.86
N GLY A 375 20.30 -7.31 -14.68
CA GLY A 375 21.15 -8.48 -14.61
C GLY A 375 20.70 -9.42 -13.50
N LEU A 376 20.73 -10.73 -13.74
CA LEU A 376 20.28 -11.71 -12.74
C LEU A 376 21.10 -11.58 -11.44
N PHE A 377 22.42 -11.42 -11.57
CA PHE A 377 23.29 -11.21 -10.42
C PHE A 377 22.94 -9.92 -9.67
N THR A 378 22.80 -8.79 -10.37
CA THR A 378 22.48 -7.51 -9.76
C THR A 378 21.15 -7.57 -9.01
N ARG A 379 20.12 -8.24 -9.57
CA ARG A 379 18.84 -8.44 -8.89
C ARG A 379 19.03 -9.18 -7.57
N TYR A 380 19.59 -10.39 -7.61
CA TYR A 380 19.75 -11.22 -6.41
C TYR A 380 20.74 -10.64 -5.40
N LEU A 381 21.79 -9.95 -5.87
CA LEU A 381 22.70 -9.21 -5.00
C LEU A 381 21.96 -8.10 -4.22
N LEU A 382 21.15 -7.30 -4.89
CA LEU A 382 20.39 -6.23 -4.24
C LEU A 382 19.34 -6.79 -3.27
N ASP A 383 18.69 -7.90 -3.60
CA ASP A 383 17.75 -8.57 -2.69
C ASP A 383 18.48 -9.11 -1.45
N ALA A 384 19.61 -9.77 -1.64
CA ALA A 384 20.49 -10.22 -0.57
C ALA A 384 20.88 -9.07 0.38
N LEU A 385 21.42 -7.98 -0.20
CA LEU A 385 21.90 -6.82 0.57
C LEU A 385 20.79 -6.02 1.27
N LYS A 386 19.53 -6.14 0.83
CA LYS A 386 18.34 -5.56 1.48
C LYS A 386 17.79 -6.43 2.62
N GLY A 387 18.43 -7.56 2.92
CA GLY A 387 18.10 -8.40 4.05
C GLY A 387 17.65 -9.82 3.71
N ALA A 388 17.38 -10.16 2.43
CA ALA A 388 16.99 -11.52 2.08
C ALA A 388 18.06 -12.57 2.48
N ALA A 389 19.34 -12.21 2.41
CA ALA A 389 20.43 -13.09 2.84
C ALA A 389 20.58 -13.22 4.36
N ASP A 390 19.96 -12.37 5.16
CA ASP A 390 19.86 -12.52 6.63
C ASP A 390 18.55 -13.24 7.05
N GLY A 391 17.77 -13.70 6.08
CA GLY A 391 16.53 -14.42 6.31
C GLY A 391 16.71 -15.87 6.76
N VAL A 392 15.56 -16.53 6.95
CA VAL A 392 15.51 -17.97 7.34
C VAL A 392 16.25 -18.82 6.32
N GLY A 393 17.15 -19.67 6.79
CA GLY A 393 17.93 -20.56 5.95
C GLY A 393 19.23 -19.97 5.44
N TYR A 394 19.44 -18.65 5.51
CA TYR A 394 20.65 -17.98 5.00
C TYR A 394 21.45 -17.27 6.09
N GLY A 395 20.79 -16.55 7.01
CA GLY A 395 21.41 -15.73 8.04
C GLY A 395 20.84 -15.94 9.42
N ASN A 396 21.27 -15.10 10.36
CA ASN A 396 20.96 -15.17 11.78
C ASN A 396 19.91 -14.16 12.25
N ARG A 397 19.37 -13.34 11.34
CA ARG A 397 18.38 -12.28 11.56
C ARG A 397 18.86 -11.16 12.50
N ASP A 398 20.14 -10.85 12.49
CA ASP A 398 20.72 -9.77 13.30
C ASP A 398 20.65 -8.39 12.60
N ARG A 399 19.97 -8.30 11.45
CA ARG A 399 19.82 -7.12 10.58
C ARG A 399 21.12 -6.66 9.92
N LYS A 400 22.11 -7.51 9.87
CA LYS A 400 23.35 -7.31 9.14
C LYS A 400 23.47 -8.41 8.08
N VAL A 401 23.93 -8.01 6.93
CA VAL A 401 24.18 -8.95 5.83
C VAL A 401 25.69 -9.12 5.66
N THR A 402 26.19 -10.31 5.87
CA THR A 402 27.61 -10.65 5.79
C THR A 402 27.98 -11.25 4.43
N VAL A 403 29.29 -11.31 4.13
CA VAL A 403 29.81 -11.97 2.93
C VAL A 403 29.40 -13.45 2.86
N ALA A 404 29.42 -14.16 4.00
CA ALA A 404 29.04 -15.57 4.06
C ALA A 404 27.55 -15.78 3.70
N GLU A 405 26.68 -14.94 4.23
CA GLU A 405 25.24 -14.99 3.96
C GLU A 405 24.91 -14.66 2.51
N VAL A 406 25.52 -13.61 1.96
CA VAL A 406 25.36 -13.29 0.52
C VAL A 406 25.85 -14.43 -0.35
N LYS A 407 27.00 -15.04 -0.03
CA LYS A 407 27.51 -16.19 -0.76
C LYS A 407 26.51 -17.34 -0.78
N LYS A 408 25.95 -17.69 0.38
CA LYS A 408 24.96 -18.76 0.51
C LYS A 408 23.68 -18.44 -0.27
N TYR A 409 23.13 -17.24 -0.09
CA TYR A 409 21.92 -16.79 -0.77
C TYR A 409 22.08 -16.80 -2.30
N LEU A 410 23.18 -16.29 -2.83
CA LEU A 410 23.45 -16.29 -4.27
C LEU A 410 23.64 -17.71 -4.82
N SER A 411 24.33 -18.59 -4.06
CA SER A 411 24.50 -19.99 -4.45
C SER A 411 23.19 -20.73 -4.58
N ASP A 412 22.28 -20.51 -3.65
CA ASP A 412 21.01 -21.22 -3.60
C ASP A 412 19.97 -20.57 -4.53
N GLU A 413 19.67 -19.29 -4.33
CA GLU A 413 18.57 -18.62 -5.04
C GLU A 413 18.91 -18.24 -6.48
N MET A 414 20.02 -17.54 -6.71
CA MET A 414 20.39 -17.10 -8.05
C MET A 414 20.72 -18.27 -8.96
N THR A 415 21.51 -19.24 -8.46
CA THR A 415 21.89 -20.42 -9.24
C THR A 415 20.68 -21.30 -9.58
N TYR A 416 19.73 -21.46 -8.64
CA TYR A 416 18.49 -22.17 -8.89
C TYR A 416 17.65 -21.49 -9.99
N GLN A 417 17.50 -20.18 -9.93
CA GLN A 417 16.73 -19.43 -10.93
C GLN A 417 17.41 -19.41 -12.30
N ALA A 418 18.74 -19.34 -12.35
CA ALA A 418 19.48 -19.46 -13.60
C ALA A 418 19.20 -20.78 -14.31
N ARG A 419 19.20 -21.89 -13.58
CA ARG A 419 18.85 -23.22 -14.12
C ARG A 419 17.39 -23.29 -14.56
N ARG A 420 16.46 -22.81 -13.72
CA ARG A 420 15.02 -22.91 -13.96
C ARG A 420 14.55 -22.06 -15.13
N LEU A 421 15.02 -20.84 -15.26
CA LEU A 421 14.50 -19.87 -16.24
C LEU A 421 15.30 -19.86 -17.54
N TYR A 422 16.60 -20.19 -17.46
CA TYR A 422 17.52 -20.03 -18.62
C TYR A 422 18.19 -21.34 -19.01
N SER A 423 17.90 -22.45 -18.32
CA SER A 423 18.56 -23.77 -18.54
C SER A 423 20.09 -23.69 -18.51
N ARG A 424 20.65 -22.78 -17.69
CA ARG A 424 22.09 -22.48 -17.60
C ARG A 424 22.55 -22.54 -16.14
N VAL A 425 23.84 -22.88 -15.97
CA VAL A 425 24.50 -22.82 -14.67
C VAL A 425 25.16 -21.45 -14.55
N GLN A 426 24.78 -20.70 -13.52
CA GLN A 426 25.40 -19.43 -13.18
C GLN A 426 25.72 -19.42 -11.68
N ASN A 427 27.00 -19.56 -11.36
CA ASN A 427 27.49 -19.53 -9.98
C ASN A 427 28.31 -18.27 -9.76
N SER A 428 27.90 -17.46 -8.76
CA SER A 428 28.71 -16.31 -8.37
C SER A 428 30.04 -16.75 -7.74
N THR A 429 31.09 -15.97 -7.96
CA THR A 429 32.34 -16.10 -7.19
C THR A 429 32.33 -15.06 -6.10
N VAL A 430 32.52 -15.48 -4.83
CA VAL A 430 32.56 -14.61 -3.67
C VAL A 430 33.86 -14.82 -2.90
N LYS A 431 34.70 -13.79 -2.82
CA LYS A 431 35.94 -13.76 -2.06
C LYS A 431 36.01 -12.60 -1.12
N GLY A 432 36.35 -12.85 0.14
CA GLY A 432 36.41 -11.86 1.21
C GLY A 432 36.36 -12.54 2.57
N LYS A 433 36.51 -11.76 3.64
CA LYS A 433 36.34 -12.27 5.01
C LYS A 433 34.86 -12.64 5.24
N PRO A 434 34.55 -13.89 5.65
CA PRO A 434 33.15 -14.36 5.78
C PRO A 434 32.26 -13.46 6.64
N ASN A 435 32.77 -13.03 7.79
CA ASN A 435 32.04 -12.22 8.76
C ASN A 435 32.02 -10.71 8.45
N ARG A 436 32.53 -10.30 7.29
CA ARG A 436 32.49 -8.90 6.89
C ARG A 436 31.06 -8.49 6.55
N VAL A 437 30.56 -7.46 7.21
CA VAL A 437 29.26 -6.87 6.96
C VAL A 437 29.31 -6.05 5.65
N LEU A 438 28.37 -6.33 4.76
CA LEU A 438 28.19 -5.63 3.48
C LEU A 438 27.05 -4.60 3.54
N SER A 439 26.01 -4.88 4.32
CA SER A 439 24.89 -3.95 4.54
C SER A 439 24.26 -4.14 5.92
N VAL A 440 23.54 -3.11 6.35
CA VAL A 440 22.65 -3.11 7.52
C VAL A 440 21.31 -2.55 7.05
N TYR A 441 20.18 -3.20 7.35
CA TYR A 441 18.87 -2.85 6.81
C TYR A 441 17.80 -2.64 7.91
#